data_799d5dd17b9aec0be2f2e4e01ef14655
#
_entry.id   799d5dd17b9aec0be2f2e4e01ef14655
#
_cell.length_a   1.000
_cell.length_b   1.000
_cell.length_c   1.000
_cell.angle_alpha   90.00
_cell.angle_beta   90.00
_cell.angle_gamma   90.00
#
_symmetry.space_group_name_H-M   'P 1'
#
loop_
_entity.id
_entity.type
_entity.pdbx_description
1 polymer ?
#
loop_
_entity_poly.entity_id
_entity_poly.type
_entity_poly.pdbx_seq_one_letter_code
_entity_poly.pdbx_strand_id
1 'polypeptide(L)'
;MKFKEIDESRRGFLKGALAAAAIAGPESMLAGFTPFKPGSLQVWSCGGLSEAFNELNAIYESRTGHNIQYTGAFAGALGKSLLALQGKTEVFGARVLELSQKLRKAGLSLRFRPLCFTDYVLVVPKGNPAGIRDLKDLAEPGVRVMLPLRAS
;
A
#
# COMPACT_ATOMS: atom_id res chain seq x y z
N MET A 1 -8.76 -28.34 -31.30
CA MET A 1 -7.73 -27.66 -32.10
C MET A 1 -7.31 -26.26 -31.60
N LYS A 2 -7.49 -25.94 -30.30
CA LYS A 2 -7.17 -24.60 -29.73
C LYS A 2 -6.09 -24.59 -28.65
N PHE A 3 -5.58 -25.73 -28.21
CA PHE A 3 -4.58 -25.77 -27.13
C PHE A 3 -3.12 -25.64 -27.60
N LYS A 4 -2.85 -25.90 -28.87
CA LYS A 4 -1.48 -25.84 -29.42
C LYS A 4 -1.00 -24.42 -29.70
N GLU A 5 -1.93 -23.53 -30.05
CA GLU A 5 -1.64 -22.14 -30.42
C GLU A 5 -1.28 -21.26 -29.19
N ILE A 6 -1.84 -21.59 -28.00
CA ILE A 6 -1.56 -20.88 -26.76
C ILE A 6 -0.16 -21.19 -26.23
N ASP A 7 0.36 -22.40 -26.47
CA ASP A 7 1.67 -22.82 -25.98
C ASP A 7 2.80 -22.19 -26.80
N GLU A 8 2.63 -22.01 -28.10
CA GLU A 8 3.63 -21.32 -28.93
C GLU A 8 3.75 -19.83 -28.63
N SER A 9 2.65 -19.15 -28.32
CA SER A 9 2.65 -17.76 -27.90
C SER A 9 3.38 -17.54 -26.57
N ARG A 10 3.19 -18.43 -25.60
CA ARG A 10 3.90 -18.41 -24.30
C ARG A 10 5.38 -18.68 -24.44
N ARG A 11 5.76 -19.61 -25.30
CA ARG A 11 7.18 -19.91 -25.58
C ARG A 11 7.87 -18.78 -26.34
N GLY A 12 7.15 -18.10 -27.23
CA GLY A 12 7.64 -16.90 -27.91
C GLY A 12 7.87 -15.73 -26.95
N PHE A 13 6.95 -15.52 -26.00
CA PHE A 13 7.07 -14.49 -24.98
C PHE A 13 8.25 -14.76 -24.03
N LEU A 14 8.41 -16.01 -23.57
CA LEU A 14 9.53 -16.39 -22.71
C LEU A 14 10.88 -16.28 -23.40
N LYS A 15 10.97 -16.66 -24.69
CA LYS A 15 12.20 -16.47 -25.48
C LYS A 15 12.52 -15.01 -25.72
N GLY A 16 11.53 -14.16 -25.96
CA GLY A 16 11.69 -12.72 -26.09
C GLY A 16 12.13 -12.05 -24.78
N ALA A 17 11.56 -12.48 -23.66
CA ALA A 17 11.94 -11.98 -22.33
C ALA A 17 13.36 -12.37 -21.93
N LEU A 18 13.79 -13.62 -22.26
CA LEU A 18 15.16 -14.08 -22.03
C LEU A 18 16.19 -13.37 -22.94
N ALA A 19 15.82 -13.10 -24.20
CA ALA A 19 16.69 -12.36 -25.12
C ALA A 19 16.86 -10.89 -24.70
N ALA A 20 15.79 -10.25 -24.21
CA ALA A 20 15.86 -8.90 -23.67
C ALA A 20 16.71 -8.82 -22.40
N ALA A 21 16.68 -9.86 -21.55
CA ALA A 21 17.52 -9.94 -20.36
C ALA A 21 19.02 -10.14 -20.66
N ALA A 22 19.36 -10.72 -21.80
CA ALA A 22 20.75 -10.94 -22.20
C ALA A 22 21.43 -9.69 -22.80
N ILE A 23 20.64 -8.72 -23.26
CA ILE A 23 21.13 -7.44 -23.82
C ILE A 23 21.19 -6.35 -22.75
N ALA A 24 20.35 -6.45 -21.72
CA ALA A 24 20.34 -5.57 -20.57
C ALA A 24 21.30 -6.16 -19.53
N GLY A 25 22.40 -5.48 -19.26
CA GLY A 25 23.37 -5.88 -18.23
C GLY A 25 22.69 -6.09 -16.87
N PRO A 26 23.39 -6.64 -15.88
CA PRO A 26 22.82 -6.96 -14.55
C PRO A 26 22.13 -5.76 -13.87
N GLU A 27 22.40 -4.55 -14.32
CA GLU A 27 21.76 -3.33 -13.84
C GLU A 27 20.29 -3.16 -14.27
N SER A 28 19.87 -3.81 -15.37
CA SER A 28 18.49 -3.69 -15.89
C SER A 28 17.48 -4.59 -15.16
N MET A 29 17.92 -5.62 -14.47
CA MET A 29 17.03 -6.45 -13.66
C MET A 29 16.62 -5.80 -12.34
N LEU A 30 17.29 -4.72 -11.96
CA LEU A 30 16.98 -3.89 -10.79
C LEU A 30 16.06 -2.71 -11.11
N ALA A 31 15.60 -2.57 -12.35
CA ALA A 31 14.75 -1.45 -12.81
C ALA A 31 13.33 -1.41 -12.16
N GLY A 32 12.98 -2.36 -11.28
CA GLY A 32 11.83 -2.26 -10.42
C GLY A 32 12.11 -1.64 -9.04
N PHE A 33 13.38 -1.49 -8.68
CA PHE A 33 13.82 -0.75 -7.51
C PHE A 33 14.38 0.58 -8.01
N THR A 34 13.60 1.64 -7.93
CA THR A 34 14.18 2.99 -8.01
C THR A 34 15.23 3.07 -6.91
N PRO A 35 16.53 3.22 -7.26
CA PRO A 35 17.55 3.31 -6.24
C PRO A 35 17.21 4.49 -5.33
N PHE A 36 17.33 4.29 -4.01
CA PHE A 36 17.21 5.36 -3.03
C PHE A 36 18.06 6.53 -3.51
N LYS A 37 17.44 7.67 -3.82
CA LYS A 37 18.23 8.88 -4.06
C LYS A 37 18.99 9.19 -2.79
N PRO A 38 20.32 9.28 -2.81
CA PRO A 38 21.10 9.67 -1.65
C PRO A 38 20.55 10.97 -1.08
N GLY A 39 20.27 11.02 0.22
CA GLY A 39 19.71 12.21 0.87
C GLY A 39 18.19 12.37 0.83
N SER A 40 17.44 11.37 0.32
CA SER A 40 15.98 11.35 0.43
C SER A 40 15.51 10.48 1.58
N LEU A 41 14.43 10.90 2.25
CA LEU A 41 13.72 10.11 3.26
C LEU A 41 12.69 9.22 2.59
N GLN A 42 12.67 7.95 2.96
CA GLN A 42 11.63 7.02 2.52
C GLN A 42 10.45 7.06 3.49
N VAL A 43 9.27 7.37 2.98
CA VAL A 43 8.04 7.40 3.76
C VAL A 43 7.04 6.43 3.14
N TRP A 44 6.70 5.40 3.87
CA TRP A 44 5.71 4.42 3.46
C TRP A 44 4.44 4.56 4.27
N SER A 45 3.29 4.50 3.63
CA SER A 45 2.04 4.50 4.37
C SER A 45 0.93 3.69 3.70
N CYS A 46 -0.13 3.45 4.46
CA CYS A 46 -1.38 2.94 3.92
C CYS A 46 -1.93 3.89 2.83
N GLY A 47 -2.36 3.35 1.70
CA GLY A 47 -2.90 4.13 0.59
C GLY A 47 -4.06 5.06 0.98
N GLY A 48 -4.85 4.71 1.99
CA GLY A 48 -5.91 5.59 2.52
C GLY A 48 -5.41 6.85 3.25
N LEU A 49 -4.11 6.97 3.49
CA LEU A 49 -3.48 8.15 4.07
C LEU A 49 -2.69 8.98 3.05
N SER A 50 -2.74 8.58 1.77
CA SER A 50 -1.88 9.16 0.73
C SER A 50 -2.08 10.67 0.57
N GLU A 51 -3.32 11.15 0.57
CA GLU A 51 -3.61 12.57 0.41
C GLU A 51 -2.98 13.39 1.55
N ALA A 52 -3.22 12.99 2.80
CA ALA A 52 -2.65 13.68 3.97
C ALA A 52 -1.12 13.61 3.99
N PHE A 53 -0.54 12.46 3.63
CA PHE A 53 0.92 12.34 3.57
C PHE A 53 1.53 13.17 2.45
N ASN A 54 0.88 13.29 1.29
CA ASN A 54 1.38 14.11 0.19
C ASN A 54 1.47 15.58 0.61
N GLU A 55 0.46 16.11 1.29
CA GLU A 55 0.48 17.48 1.82
C GLU A 55 1.55 17.66 2.90
N LEU A 56 1.62 16.73 3.87
CA LEU A 56 2.61 16.77 4.94
C LEU A 56 4.04 16.69 4.40
N ASN A 57 4.28 15.83 3.42
CA ASN A 57 5.58 15.67 2.79
C ASN A 57 6.00 16.96 2.08
N ALA A 58 5.10 17.57 1.31
CA ALA A 58 5.38 18.86 0.64
C ALA A 58 5.73 19.97 1.63
N ILE A 59 5.00 20.05 2.75
CA ILE A 59 5.30 21.01 3.82
C ILE A 59 6.67 20.71 4.45
N TYR A 60 6.97 19.44 4.70
CA TYR A 60 8.25 19.06 5.28
C TYR A 60 9.42 19.38 4.35
N GLU A 61 9.31 19.00 3.06
CA GLU A 61 10.31 19.31 2.04
C GLU A 61 10.59 20.81 1.93
N SER A 62 9.53 21.61 1.89
CA SER A 62 9.65 23.08 1.80
C SER A 62 10.35 23.71 3.01
N ARG A 63 10.19 23.12 4.20
CA ARG A 63 10.77 23.63 5.46
C ARG A 63 12.19 23.17 5.70
N THR A 64 12.54 21.98 5.23
CA THR A 64 13.80 21.33 5.61
C THR A 64 14.79 21.20 4.45
N GLY A 65 14.32 21.33 3.21
CA GLY A 65 15.09 21.06 2.01
C GLY A 65 15.39 19.57 1.77
N HIS A 66 14.86 18.66 2.61
CA HIS A 66 15.01 17.23 2.41
C HIS A 66 13.97 16.71 1.42
N ASN A 67 14.39 15.88 0.47
CA ASN A 67 13.46 15.22 -0.43
C ASN A 67 12.82 14.00 0.23
N ILE A 68 11.53 13.79 -0.03
CA ILE A 68 10.79 12.62 0.42
C ILE A 68 10.44 11.73 -0.76
N GLN A 69 10.76 10.46 -0.65
CA GLN A 69 10.23 9.42 -1.52
C GLN A 69 9.07 8.72 -0.83
N TYR A 70 7.87 8.98 -1.32
CA TYR A 70 6.64 8.45 -0.73
C TYR A 70 6.16 7.20 -1.46
N THR A 71 5.78 6.19 -0.69
CA THR A 71 5.12 4.97 -1.20
C THR A 71 3.82 4.74 -0.46
N GLY A 72 2.72 4.91 -1.17
CA GLY A 72 1.38 4.58 -0.69
C GLY A 72 0.91 3.23 -1.23
N ALA A 73 0.65 2.27 -0.36
CA ALA A 73 0.17 0.95 -0.76
C ALA A 73 -0.66 0.29 0.35
N PHE A 74 -1.07 -0.95 0.13
CA PHE A 74 -1.79 -1.70 1.15
C PHE A 74 -0.89 -1.96 2.36
N ALA A 75 -1.31 -1.49 3.54
CA ALA A 75 -0.49 -1.52 4.77
C ALA A 75 -0.01 -2.92 5.14
N GLY A 76 -0.83 -3.95 4.93
CA GLY A 76 -0.46 -5.34 5.17
C GLY A 76 0.68 -5.82 4.26
N ALA A 77 0.69 -5.42 2.98
CA ALA A 77 1.74 -5.77 2.04
C ALA A 77 3.07 -5.07 2.41
N LEU A 78 3.00 -3.75 2.69
CA LEU A 78 4.17 -2.99 3.13
C LEU A 78 4.75 -3.56 4.42
N GLY A 79 3.90 -3.87 5.39
CA GLY A 79 4.33 -4.44 6.66
C GLY A 79 4.95 -5.84 6.52
N LYS A 80 4.41 -6.68 5.66
CA LYS A 80 5.02 -7.99 5.33
C LYS A 80 6.40 -7.80 4.69
N SER A 81 6.54 -6.87 3.77
CA SER A 81 7.82 -6.54 3.14
C SER A 81 8.87 -6.08 4.15
N LEU A 82 8.49 -5.21 5.10
CA LEU A 82 9.36 -4.77 6.17
C LEU A 82 9.75 -5.92 7.12
N LEU A 83 8.79 -6.76 7.51
CA LEU A 83 9.06 -7.92 8.38
C LEU A 83 9.93 -8.97 7.70
N ALA A 84 9.83 -9.12 6.39
CA ALA A 84 10.66 -10.01 5.58
C ALA A 84 12.02 -9.40 5.20
N LEU A 85 12.34 -8.17 5.66
CA LEU A 85 13.57 -7.43 5.32
C LEU A 85 13.73 -7.18 3.81
N GLN A 86 12.63 -7.20 3.05
CA GLN A 86 12.60 -6.96 1.61
C GLN A 86 12.42 -5.48 1.23
N GLY A 87 12.36 -4.61 2.21
CA GLY A 87 12.24 -3.17 2.03
C GLY A 87 12.76 -2.40 3.22
N LYS A 88 13.03 -1.12 2.99
CA LYS A 88 13.47 -0.17 4.01
C LYS A 88 12.67 1.11 3.90
N THR A 89 12.36 1.70 5.05
CA THR A 89 11.75 3.02 5.15
C THR A 89 12.15 3.65 6.47
N GLU A 90 12.38 4.96 6.50
CA GLU A 90 12.64 5.69 7.72
C GLU A 90 11.35 5.97 8.48
N VAL A 91 10.24 6.16 7.75
CA VAL A 91 8.93 6.43 8.34
C VAL A 91 7.90 5.47 7.78
N PHE A 92 7.15 4.81 8.65
CA PHE A 92 6.07 3.92 8.27
C PHE A 92 4.75 4.32 8.95
N GLY A 93 3.80 4.82 8.15
CA GLY A 93 2.44 5.13 8.56
C GLY A 93 1.53 3.90 8.52
N ALA A 94 1.52 3.11 9.59
CA ALA A 94 0.63 1.96 9.69
C ALA A 94 -0.78 2.41 10.06
N ARG A 95 -1.80 1.84 9.40
CA ARG A 95 -3.20 2.09 9.74
C ARG A 95 -3.63 1.36 11.02
N VAL A 96 -3.00 0.24 11.33
CA VAL A 96 -3.37 -0.61 12.46
C VAL A 96 -2.22 -0.73 13.45
N LEU A 97 -2.54 -0.59 14.73
CA LEU A 97 -1.58 -0.63 15.82
C LEU A 97 -0.80 -1.95 15.90
N GLU A 98 -1.48 -3.06 15.63
CA GLU A 98 -0.86 -4.40 15.69
C GLU A 98 0.37 -4.53 14.80
N LEU A 99 0.35 -3.91 13.62
CA LEU A 99 1.48 -3.95 12.69
C LEU A 99 2.69 -3.19 13.25
N SER A 100 2.46 -2.03 13.83
CA SER A 100 3.50 -1.24 14.49
C SER A 100 4.10 -2.00 15.68
N GLN A 101 3.26 -2.70 16.45
CA GLN A 101 3.70 -3.55 17.56
C GLN A 101 4.54 -4.75 17.08
N LYS A 102 4.13 -5.40 15.98
CA LYS A 102 4.90 -6.51 15.38
C LYS A 102 6.26 -6.06 14.90
N LEU A 103 6.35 -4.92 14.20
CA LEU A 103 7.61 -4.35 13.75
C LEU A 103 8.53 -4.00 14.92
N ARG A 104 7.98 -3.43 15.98
CA ARG A 104 8.75 -3.13 17.20
C ARG A 104 9.24 -4.39 17.89
N LYS A 105 8.39 -5.41 18.04
CA LYS A 105 8.77 -6.70 18.64
C LYS A 105 9.87 -7.41 17.83
N ALA A 106 9.87 -7.23 16.52
CA ALA A 106 10.90 -7.74 15.62
C ALA A 106 12.20 -6.89 15.63
N GLY A 107 12.28 -5.81 16.40
CA GLY A 107 13.44 -4.92 16.45
C GLY A 107 13.59 -4.03 15.19
N LEU A 108 12.57 -3.96 14.35
CA LEU A 108 12.60 -3.25 13.05
C LEU A 108 12.07 -1.81 13.15
N SER A 109 11.56 -1.39 14.29
CA SER A 109 11.18 0.00 14.54
C SER A 109 11.59 0.45 15.94
N LEU A 110 12.00 1.72 16.05
CA LEU A 110 12.42 2.31 17.32
C LEU A 110 11.21 2.63 18.21
N ARG A 111 10.33 3.47 17.73
CA ARG A 111 9.12 3.93 18.43
C ARG A 111 7.99 4.07 17.43
N PHE A 112 6.76 4.01 17.91
CA PHE A 112 5.61 4.48 17.15
C PHE A 112 4.79 5.45 18.01
N ARG A 113 4.10 6.35 17.34
CA ARG A 113 3.18 7.32 17.95
C ARG A 113 1.87 7.31 17.18
N PRO A 114 0.73 7.54 17.83
CA PRO A 114 -0.51 7.83 17.12
C PRO A 114 -0.31 9.04 16.21
N LEU A 115 -0.71 8.92 14.95
CA LEU A 115 -0.66 10.00 13.97
C LEU A 115 -1.99 10.75 13.95
N CYS A 116 -3.09 10.01 13.86
CA CYS A 116 -4.44 10.55 13.83
C CYS A 116 -5.43 9.51 14.35
N PHE A 117 -6.64 9.95 14.60
CA PHE A 117 -7.79 9.09 14.87
C PHE A 117 -8.70 9.11 13.66
N THR A 118 -9.39 8.00 13.41
CA THR A 118 -10.37 7.88 12.33
C THR A 118 -11.65 7.31 12.89
N ASP A 119 -12.78 7.89 12.48
CA ASP A 119 -14.09 7.38 12.82
C ASP A 119 -14.64 6.50 11.70
N TYR A 120 -15.46 5.53 12.07
CA TYR A 120 -16.24 4.79 11.10
C TYR A 120 -17.60 5.49 10.93
N VAL A 121 -18.01 5.62 9.69
CA VAL A 121 -19.28 6.25 9.33
C VAL A 121 -20.14 5.29 8.52
N LEU A 122 -21.46 5.43 8.66
CA LEU A 122 -22.43 4.79 7.79
C LEU A 122 -22.65 5.68 6.57
N VAL A 123 -22.40 5.13 5.39
CA VAL A 123 -22.68 5.82 4.14
C VAL A 123 -23.99 5.28 3.57
N VAL A 124 -24.92 6.17 3.30
CA VAL A 124 -26.21 5.84 2.71
C VAL A 124 -26.40 6.54 1.37
N PRO A 125 -27.22 6.00 0.46
CA PRO A 125 -27.57 6.68 -0.79
C PRO A 125 -28.21 8.04 -0.52
N LYS A 126 -28.09 8.96 -1.48
CA LYS A 126 -28.70 10.30 -1.38
C LYS A 126 -30.19 10.20 -1.05
N GLY A 127 -30.60 10.95 -0.05
CA GLY A 127 -31.98 10.94 0.44
C GLY A 127 -32.30 9.82 1.42
N ASN A 128 -31.33 8.94 1.71
CA ASN A 128 -31.50 7.86 2.70
C ASN A 128 -32.80 7.05 2.52
N PRO A 129 -33.04 6.43 1.39
CA PRO A 129 -34.34 5.80 1.06
C PRO A 129 -34.73 4.66 2.01
N ALA A 130 -33.75 4.04 2.70
CA ALA A 130 -33.98 2.99 3.69
C ALA A 130 -34.15 3.53 5.12
N GLY A 131 -34.08 4.83 5.33
CA GLY A 131 -34.26 5.47 6.64
C GLY A 131 -33.22 5.11 7.69
N ILE A 132 -32.01 4.71 7.27
CA ILE A 132 -30.93 4.27 8.17
C ILE A 132 -30.42 5.43 9.02
N ARG A 133 -30.48 5.29 10.33
CA ARG A 133 -30.03 6.28 11.32
C ARG A 133 -29.00 5.72 12.29
N ASP A 134 -29.06 4.40 12.50
CA ASP A 134 -28.23 3.69 13.47
C ASP A 134 -27.78 2.34 12.85
N LEU A 135 -26.77 1.73 13.47
CA LEU A 135 -26.30 0.38 13.12
C LEU A 135 -27.38 -0.68 13.22
N LYS A 136 -28.35 -0.50 14.12
CA LYS A 136 -29.50 -1.42 14.29
C LYS A 136 -30.37 -1.49 13.05
N ASP A 137 -30.53 -0.37 12.35
CA ASP A 137 -31.37 -0.27 11.17
C ASP A 137 -30.80 -1.12 10.00
N LEU A 138 -29.52 -1.48 10.06
CA LEU A 138 -28.89 -2.37 9.08
C LEU A 138 -29.42 -3.81 9.15
N ALA A 139 -30.05 -4.20 10.25
CA ALA A 139 -30.64 -5.51 10.44
C ALA A 139 -32.10 -5.60 9.96
N GLU A 140 -32.70 -4.49 9.54
CA GLU A 140 -34.08 -4.45 9.07
C GLU A 140 -34.26 -5.25 7.75
N PRO A 141 -35.39 -5.94 7.60
CA PRO A 141 -35.68 -6.71 6.40
C PRO A 141 -35.64 -5.83 5.14
N GLY A 142 -34.98 -6.33 4.10
CA GLY A 142 -34.86 -5.63 2.81
C GLY A 142 -33.71 -4.62 2.72
N VAL A 143 -32.99 -4.34 3.81
CA VAL A 143 -31.81 -3.50 3.81
C VAL A 143 -30.64 -4.27 3.19
N ARG A 144 -30.04 -3.71 2.13
CA ARG A 144 -28.83 -4.25 1.51
C ARG A 144 -27.60 -3.54 2.05
N VAL A 145 -26.72 -4.28 2.67
CA VAL A 145 -25.51 -3.76 3.29
C VAL A 145 -24.28 -4.16 2.48
N MET A 146 -23.42 -3.19 2.18
CA MET A 146 -22.09 -3.46 1.64
C MET A 146 -21.07 -3.23 2.74
N LEU A 147 -20.31 -4.28 3.06
CA LEU A 147 -19.22 -4.18 4.02
C LEU A 147 -17.89 -4.38 3.30
N PRO A 148 -16.84 -3.65 3.68
CA PRO A 148 -15.50 -3.95 3.20
C PRO A 148 -15.10 -5.33 3.71
N LEU A 149 -14.64 -6.20 2.80
CA LEU A 149 -14.07 -7.48 3.20
C LEU A 149 -12.83 -7.22 4.04
N ARG A 150 -12.70 -7.97 5.14
CA ARG A 150 -11.46 -7.95 5.91
C ARG A 150 -10.36 -8.50 5.02
N ALA A 151 -9.44 -7.63 4.63
CA ALA A 151 -8.24 -8.08 3.94
C ALA A 151 -7.40 -8.87 4.94
N SER A 152 -7.35 -10.18 4.72
CA SER A 152 -6.53 -11.12 5.49
C SER A 152 -5.04 -10.98 5.17
#